data_fb7e188b4dedd6fdadd8a585ba8a3609
#
_entry.id   fb7e188b4dedd6fdadd8a585ba8a3609
#
_cell.length_a   1.000
_cell.length_b   1.000
_cell.length_c   1.000
_cell.angle_alpha   90.00
_cell.angle_beta   90.00
_cell.angle_gamma   90.00
#
_symmetry.space_group_name_H-M   'P 1'
#
loop_
_entity.id
_entity.type
_entity.pdbx_description
1 polymer ?
#
loop_
_entity_poly.entity_id
_entity_poly.type
_entity_poly.pdbx_seq_one_letter_code
_entity_poly.pdbx_strand_id
1 'polypeptide(L)'
;DTPGCTKESCNLRDNFSQLKSKDFEVLGISADNSAKHLKFIEKYNLPFSLLADTEKTVINEYNCWGLKKFMGKEYDGILRKTFVIENNKIIKIFDKVKTAGHYEQIMEALN
;
A
#
# COMPACT_ATOMS: atom_id res chain seq x y z
N ASP A 1 -6.88 -10.18 -0.34
CA ASP A 1 -5.69 -11.02 -0.14
C ASP A 1 -5.06 -11.49 -1.46
N THR A 2 -4.51 -10.57 -2.23
CA THR A 2 -3.72 -10.98 -3.40
C THR A 2 -2.28 -11.27 -2.96
N PRO A 3 -1.55 -12.15 -3.68
CA PRO A 3 -0.14 -12.42 -3.32
C PRO A 3 0.74 -11.16 -3.31
N GLY A 4 0.49 -10.23 -4.23
CA GLY A 4 1.25 -8.98 -4.27
C GLY A 4 1.01 -8.10 -3.06
N CYS A 5 -0.25 -7.94 -2.63
CA CYS A 5 -0.59 -7.17 -1.44
C CYS A 5 0.00 -7.81 -0.18
N THR A 6 -0.03 -9.12 -0.09
CA THR A 6 0.55 -9.85 1.03
C THR A 6 2.06 -9.64 1.10
N LYS A 7 2.76 -9.76 -0.02
CA LYS A 7 4.22 -9.55 -0.07
C LYS A 7 4.60 -8.14 0.32
N GLU A 8 3.91 -7.13 -0.20
CA GLU A 8 4.16 -5.73 0.13
C GLU A 8 3.94 -5.44 1.60
N SER A 9 2.80 -5.87 2.13
CA SER A 9 2.46 -5.64 3.54
C SER A 9 3.43 -6.35 4.48
N CYS A 10 3.82 -7.57 4.17
CA CYS A 10 4.79 -8.31 4.98
C CYS A 10 6.19 -7.70 4.92
N ASN A 11 6.61 -7.20 3.76
CA ASN A 11 7.89 -6.51 3.63
C ASN A 11 7.93 -5.24 4.51
N LEU A 12 6.87 -4.44 4.46
CA LEU A 12 6.77 -3.25 5.29
C LEU A 12 6.67 -3.60 6.78
N ARG A 13 5.93 -4.68 7.13
CA ARG A 13 5.86 -5.19 8.49
C ARG A 13 7.24 -5.56 9.02
N ASP A 14 8.01 -6.32 8.26
CA ASP A 14 9.32 -6.80 8.68
C ASP A 14 10.34 -5.67 8.85
N ASN A 15 10.10 -4.54 8.21
CA ASN A 15 10.97 -3.35 8.28
C ASN A 15 10.32 -2.18 9.04
N PHE A 16 9.24 -2.44 9.76
CA PHE A 16 8.46 -1.38 10.40
C PHE A 16 9.24 -0.61 11.47
N SER A 17 10.06 -1.29 12.26
CA SER A 17 10.85 -0.62 13.29
C SER A 17 11.86 0.37 12.68
N GLN A 18 12.45 0.03 11.53
CA GLN A 18 13.34 0.95 10.82
C GLN A 18 12.57 2.14 10.25
N LEU A 19 11.36 1.92 9.72
CA LEU A 19 10.53 3.02 9.24
C LEU A 19 10.15 3.96 10.39
N LYS A 20 9.76 3.42 11.53
CA LYS A 20 9.44 4.23 12.70
C LYS A 20 10.65 5.01 13.22
N SER A 21 11.81 4.40 13.23
CA SER A 21 13.05 5.08 13.68
C SER A 21 13.42 6.27 12.79
N LYS A 22 12.89 6.31 11.56
CA LYS A 22 13.08 7.42 10.60
C LYS A 22 11.86 8.34 10.56
N ASP A 23 10.98 8.27 11.56
CA ASP A 23 9.75 9.07 11.70
C ASP A 23 8.71 8.85 10.61
N PHE A 24 8.66 7.66 10.03
CA PHE A 24 7.61 7.30 9.09
C PHE A 24 6.41 6.69 9.80
N GLU A 25 5.21 7.05 9.33
CA GLU A 25 3.98 6.34 9.65
C GLU A 25 3.51 5.61 8.39
N VAL A 26 2.98 4.42 8.57
CA VAL A 26 2.51 3.58 7.46
C VAL A 26 1.00 3.40 7.56
N LEU A 27 0.31 3.69 6.46
CA LEU A 27 -1.12 3.46 6.33
C LEU A 27 -1.38 2.71 5.04
N GLY A 28 -2.23 1.68 5.10
CA GLY A 28 -2.71 1.02 3.90
C GLY A 28 -4.14 1.45 3.60
N ILE A 29 -4.50 1.51 2.33
CA ILE A 29 -5.86 1.85 1.90
C ILE A 29 -6.28 0.86 0.82
N SER A 30 -7.48 0.29 0.97
CA SER A 30 -8.07 -0.55 -0.06
C SER A 30 -9.60 -0.38 -0.08
N ALA A 31 -10.24 -0.94 -1.10
CA ALA A 31 -11.70 -0.92 -1.20
C ALA A 31 -12.37 -2.02 -0.39
N ASP A 32 -11.62 -2.91 0.24
CA ASP A 32 -12.17 -3.95 1.10
C ASP A 32 -12.77 -3.35 2.36
N ASN A 33 -13.76 -4.06 2.93
CA ASN A 33 -14.41 -3.59 4.15
C ASN A 33 -13.54 -3.82 5.39
N SER A 34 -13.94 -3.21 6.52
CA SER A 34 -13.18 -3.28 7.77
C SER A 34 -13.02 -4.70 8.29
N ALA A 35 -14.01 -5.57 8.09
CA ALA A 35 -13.93 -6.96 8.53
C ALA A 35 -12.82 -7.72 7.81
N LYS A 36 -12.67 -7.51 6.51
CA LYS A 36 -11.58 -8.11 5.73
C LYS A 36 -10.22 -7.55 6.16
N HIS A 37 -10.14 -6.27 6.42
CA HIS A 37 -8.91 -5.63 6.90
C HIS A 37 -8.48 -6.19 8.25
N LEU A 38 -9.42 -6.38 9.19
CA LEU A 38 -9.09 -6.96 10.50
C LEU A 38 -8.55 -8.37 10.37
N LYS A 39 -9.16 -9.19 9.52
CA LYS A 39 -8.67 -10.56 9.27
C LYS A 39 -7.26 -10.56 8.69
N PHE A 40 -7.00 -9.65 7.76
CA PHE A 40 -5.69 -9.52 7.12
C PHE A 40 -4.63 -9.08 8.13
N ILE A 41 -4.95 -8.07 8.95
CA ILE A 41 -4.06 -7.58 10.01
C ILE A 41 -3.72 -8.70 10.99
N GLU A 42 -4.72 -9.46 11.44
CA GLU A 42 -4.53 -10.56 12.38
C GLU A 42 -3.69 -11.69 11.77
N LYS A 43 -4.00 -12.05 10.52
CA LYS A 43 -3.32 -13.17 9.84
C LYS A 43 -1.82 -12.92 9.66
N TYR A 44 -1.43 -11.69 9.39
CA TYR A 44 -0.03 -11.33 9.10
C TYR A 44 0.62 -10.48 10.18
N ASN A 45 -0.07 -10.24 11.32
CA ASN A 45 0.45 -9.43 12.43
C ASN A 45 0.95 -8.05 11.97
N LEU A 46 0.12 -7.35 11.21
CA LEU A 46 0.51 -6.04 10.68
C LEU A 46 0.48 -4.96 11.78
N PRO A 47 1.56 -4.20 11.95
CA PRO A 47 1.64 -3.17 12.99
C PRO A 47 1.07 -1.82 12.56
N PHE A 48 0.56 -1.70 11.35
CA PHE A 48 0.01 -0.45 10.82
C PHE A 48 -1.45 -0.61 10.46
N SER A 49 -2.14 0.52 10.36
CA SER A 49 -3.58 0.56 10.07
C SER A 49 -3.89 0.38 8.60
N LEU A 50 -5.02 -0.26 8.31
CA LEU A 50 -5.58 -0.36 6.97
C LEU A 50 -6.91 0.38 6.95
N LEU A 51 -7.07 1.31 6.02
CA LEU A 51 -8.29 2.11 5.89
C LEU A 51 -9.21 1.50 4.84
N ALA A 52 -10.48 1.36 5.20
CA ALA A 52 -11.50 0.80 4.34
C ALA A 52 -12.16 1.90 3.51
N ASP A 53 -11.77 2.02 2.24
CA ASP A 53 -12.33 3.00 1.30
C ASP A 53 -13.33 2.29 0.38
N THR A 54 -14.42 1.77 0.96
CA THR A 54 -15.39 0.94 0.24
C THR A 54 -16.09 1.71 -0.89
N GLU A 55 -16.22 3.02 -0.78
CA GLU A 55 -16.82 3.87 -1.81
C GLU A 55 -15.79 4.38 -2.83
N LYS A 56 -14.53 4.06 -2.64
CA LYS A 56 -13.41 4.41 -3.52
C LYS A 56 -13.17 5.91 -3.66
N THR A 57 -13.59 6.70 -2.69
CA THR A 57 -13.44 8.16 -2.71
C THR A 57 -11.96 8.58 -2.72
N VAL A 58 -11.19 8.10 -1.75
CA VAL A 58 -9.76 8.42 -1.65
C VAL A 58 -8.99 7.75 -2.79
N ILE A 59 -9.33 6.51 -3.11
CA ILE A 59 -8.70 5.77 -4.19
C ILE A 59 -8.80 6.53 -5.51
N ASN A 60 -9.99 7.09 -5.81
CA ASN A 60 -10.19 7.89 -7.02
C ASN A 60 -9.46 9.24 -6.96
N GLU A 61 -9.46 9.91 -5.81
CA GLU A 61 -8.75 11.18 -5.65
C GLU A 61 -7.26 11.06 -5.90
N TYR A 62 -6.67 9.92 -5.53
CA TYR A 62 -5.24 9.67 -5.72
C TYR A 62 -4.94 8.97 -7.06
N ASN A 63 -5.94 8.86 -7.95
CA ASN A 63 -5.81 8.21 -9.26
C ASN A 63 -5.33 6.76 -9.15
N CYS A 64 -5.85 6.05 -8.17
CA CYS A 64 -5.48 4.64 -7.92
C CYS A 64 -6.55 3.66 -8.42
N TRP A 65 -7.47 4.11 -9.26
CA TRP A 65 -8.48 3.25 -9.88
C TRP A 65 -8.35 3.35 -11.39
N GLY A 66 -8.26 2.23 -12.06
CA GLY A 66 -8.13 2.25 -13.51
C GLY A 66 -8.02 0.85 -14.09
N LEU A 67 -7.70 0.80 -15.38
CA LEU A 67 -7.62 -0.42 -16.13
C LEU A 67 -6.39 -1.24 -15.75
N LYS A 68 -6.63 -2.51 -15.43
CA LYS A 68 -5.57 -3.49 -15.12
C LYS A 68 -5.63 -4.63 -16.11
N LYS A 69 -4.47 -5.24 -16.37
CA LYS A 69 -4.37 -6.43 -17.22
C LYS A 69 -3.79 -7.58 -16.39
N PHE A 70 -4.46 -8.72 -16.47
CA PHE A 70 -4.00 -9.92 -15.79
C PHE A 70 -4.42 -11.15 -16.60
N MET A 71 -3.45 -11.97 -16.98
CA MET A 71 -3.65 -13.19 -17.76
C MET A 71 -4.47 -12.98 -19.02
N GLY A 72 -4.18 -11.89 -19.76
CA GLY A 72 -4.87 -11.56 -21.00
C GLY A 72 -6.24 -10.93 -20.86
N LYS A 73 -6.69 -10.70 -19.63
CA LYS A 73 -7.98 -10.03 -19.37
C LYS A 73 -7.75 -8.61 -18.89
N GLU A 74 -8.63 -7.70 -19.31
CA GLU A 74 -8.63 -6.33 -18.84
C GLU A 74 -9.82 -6.12 -17.92
N TYR A 75 -9.61 -5.38 -16.81
CA TYR A 75 -10.66 -5.06 -15.84
C TYR A 75 -10.30 -3.80 -15.07
N ASP A 76 -11.29 -3.11 -14.55
CA ASP A 76 -11.07 -1.96 -13.69
C ASP A 76 -10.76 -2.43 -12.27
N GLY A 77 -9.76 -1.84 -11.66
CA GLY A 77 -9.36 -2.21 -10.31
C GLY A 77 -8.45 -1.18 -9.68
N ILE A 78 -7.97 -1.49 -8.47
CA ILE A 78 -7.04 -0.63 -7.75
C ILE A 78 -5.67 -0.74 -8.39
N LEU A 79 -5.12 0.40 -8.77
CA LEU A 79 -3.74 0.51 -9.24
C LEU A 79 -2.85 0.61 -8.01
N ARG A 80 -1.89 -0.30 -7.87
CA ARG A 80 -0.97 -0.31 -6.74
C ARG A 80 -0.03 0.87 -6.83
N LYS A 81 -0.14 1.78 -5.87
CA LYS A 81 0.74 2.95 -5.78
C LYS A 81 1.10 3.20 -4.33
N THR A 82 2.24 3.80 -4.13
CA THR A 82 2.67 4.26 -2.81
C THR A 82 3.03 5.74 -2.89
N PHE A 83 2.61 6.48 -1.88
CA PHE A 83 2.84 7.91 -1.78
C PHE A 83 3.65 8.19 -0.53
N VAL A 84 4.72 8.98 -0.67
CA VAL A 84 5.45 9.50 0.48
C VAL A 84 5.02 10.94 0.68
N ILE A 85 4.51 11.25 1.87
CA ILE A 85 3.95 12.56 2.18
C ILE A 85 4.75 13.18 3.32
N GLU A 86 5.17 14.44 3.13
CA GLU A 86 5.89 15.21 4.14
C GLU A 86 5.31 16.61 4.21
N ASN A 87 4.97 17.07 5.42
CA ASN A 87 4.38 18.40 5.64
C ASN A 87 3.13 18.63 4.78
N ASN A 88 2.26 17.62 4.71
CA ASN A 88 1.02 17.62 3.92
C ASN A 88 1.23 17.76 2.40
N LYS A 89 2.43 17.46 1.92
CA LYS A 89 2.73 17.47 0.49
C LYS A 89 3.27 16.11 0.05
N ILE A 90 2.81 15.66 -1.11
CA ILE A 90 3.34 14.43 -1.71
C ILE A 90 4.73 14.75 -2.28
N ILE A 91 5.76 14.09 -1.74
CA ILE A 91 7.13 14.30 -2.19
C ILE A 91 7.63 13.20 -3.12
N LYS A 92 6.97 12.05 -3.13
CA LYS A 92 7.34 10.93 -3.99
C LYS A 92 6.13 10.05 -4.26
N ILE A 93 6.01 9.59 -5.51
CA ILE A 93 4.96 8.64 -5.93
C ILE A 93 5.64 7.43 -6.56
N PHE A 94 5.28 6.23 -6.08
CA PHE A 94 5.73 4.98 -6.66
C PHE A 94 4.59 4.36 -7.46
N ASP A 95 4.65 4.47 -8.79
CA ASP A 95 3.66 3.86 -9.68
C ASP A 95 3.95 2.38 -9.93
N LYS A 96 5.21 1.98 -9.79
CA LYS A 96 5.66 0.60 -9.96
C LYS A 96 6.24 0.12 -8.63
N VAL A 97 5.44 -0.61 -7.86
CA VAL A 97 5.82 -1.09 -6.55
C VAL A 97 6.45 -2.47 -6.64
N LYS A 98 7.65 -2.60 -6.09
CA LYS A 98 8.32 -3.89 -5.93
C LYS A 98 7.78 -4.54 -4.66
N THR A 99 6.80 -5.44 -4.79
CA THR A 99 6.05 -5.94 -3.64
C THR A 99 6.91 -6.64 -2.58
N ALA A 100 7.90 -7.42 -2.99
CA ALA A 100 8.76 -8.15 -2.05
C ALA A 100 9.93 -7.31 -1.53
N GLY A 101 10.22 -6.16 -2.14
CA GLY A 101 11.35 -5.29 -1.75
C GLY A 101 10.95 -3.82 -1.66
N HIS A 102 9.73 -3.55 -1.23
CA HIS A 102 9.21 -2.17 -1.24
C HIS A 102 9.90 -1.26 -0.24
N TYR A 103 10.27 -1.77 0.95
CA TYR A 103 11.03 -1.01 1.94
C TYR A 103 12.35 -0.51 1.34
N GLU A 104 13.09 -1.39 0.71
CA GLU A 104 14.37 -1.06 0.08
C GLU A 104 14.17 -0.07 -1.07
N GLN A 105 13.12 -0.24 -1.86
CA GLN A 105 12.75 0.67 -2.93
C GLN A 105 12.51 2.09 -2.40
N ILE A 106 11.77 2.22 -1.29
CA ILE A 106 11.49 3.51 -0.66
C ILE A 106 12.78 4.15 -0.15
N MET A 107 13.60 3.41 0.58
CA MET A 107 14.84 3.93 1.16
C MET A 107 15.82 4.39 0.08
N GLU A 108 15.96 3.63 -0.98
CA GLU A 108 16.83 3.98 -2.11
C GLU A 108 16.40 5.28 -2.79
N ALA A 109 15.09 5.47 -2.95
CA ALA A 109 14.53 6.67 -3.59
C ALA A 109 14.65 7.93 -2.74
N LEU A 110 14.69 7.79 -1.40
CA LEU A 110 14.74 8.93 -0.47
C LEU A 110 16.16 9.28 -0.01
N ASN A 111 17.14 8.48 -0.35
CA ASN A 111 18.55 8.75 0.00
C ASN A 111 19.24 9.64 -1.02
#